data_421dcac37deec9884c452479b45d47d2
#
_entry.id   421dcac37deec9884c452479b45d47d2
#
_cell.length_a   1.000
_cell.length_b   1.000
_cell.length_c   1.000
_cell.angle_alpha   90.00
_cell.angle_beta   90.00
_cell.angle_gamma   90.00
#
_symmetry.space_group_name_H-M   'P 1'
#
loop_
_entity.id
_entity.type
_entity.pdbx_description
1 polymer ?
#
loop_
_entity_poly.entity_id
_entity_poly.type
_entity_poly.pdbx_seq_one_letter_code
_entity_poly.pdbx_strand_id
1 'polypeptide(L)'
;MTAHDDPAAVLTRLLHAIDALHWPGVRDCLADRVETDYTELFGGEVHRGSGDELVAAWQALLPGFDATQHITGPVLAKPDSDDLLLSTHVRAFHRLAGAEGGELWGVHGHYQARLTRIDGDWRISELALRMFYQEGNTGLPELAGKRAASSPRAPRPEIA
;
A
#
# COMPACT_ATOMS: atom_id res chain seq x y z
N MET A 1 0.52 20.80 16.46
CA MET A 1 0.65 20.11 15.16
C MET A 1 0.03 18.73 15.36
N THR A 2 -1.13 18.48 14.78
CA THR A 2 -1.77 17.17 14.85
C THR A 2 -1.02 16.19 13.96
N ALA A 3 -1.13 14.86 14.19
CA ALA A 3 -0.50 13.85 13.36
C ALA A 3 -0.96 13.91 11.87
N HIS A 4 -2.02 14.67 11.57
CA HIS A 4 -2.55 14.89 10.23
C HIS A 4 -1.84 16.04 9.47
N ASP A 5 -1.03 16.85 10.15
CA ASP A 5 -0.34 18.00 9.55
C ASP A 5 1.02 17.64 8.91
N ASP A 6 1.57 16.46 9.21
CA ASP A 6 2.82 15.98 8.60
C ASP A 6 2.51 15.17 7.33
N PRO A 7 2.75 15.73 6.14
CA PRO A 7 2.50 15.02 4.89
C PRO A 7 3.34 13.75 4.73
N ALA A 8 4.57 13.74 5.25
CA ALA A 8 5.43 12.54 5.17
C ALA A 8 4.86 11.35 5.96
N ALA A 9 4.13 11.64 7.05
CA ALA A 9 3.50 10.61 7.87
C ALA A 9 2.29 9.95 7.21
N VAL A 10 1.66 10.56 6.20
CA VAL A 10 0.46 9.99 5.54
C VAL A 10 0.80 8.66 4.89
N LEU A 11 1.90 8.58 4.12
CA LEU A 11 2.33 7.34 3.47
C LEU A 11 2.71 6.28 4.52
N THR A 12 3.40 6.67 5.58
CA THR A 12 3.76 5.75 6.67
C THR A 12 2.52 5.20 7.37
N ARG A 13 1.53 6.04 7.68
CA ARG A 13 0.24 5.61 8.26
C ARG A 13 -0.51 4.64 7.35
N LEU A 14 -0.55 4.93 6.04
CA LEU A 14 -1.16 4.04 5.06
C LEU A 14 -0.55 2.64 5.13
N LEU A 15 0.79 2.55 5.09
CA LEU A 15 1.50 1.27 5.07
C LEU A 15 1.33 0.50 6.39
N HIS A 16 1.37 1.18 7.54
CA HIS A 16 1.08 0.55 8.84
C HIS A 16 -0.34 0.01 8.91
N ALA A 17 -1.33 0.79 8.43
CA ALA A 17 -2.72 0.35 8.40
C ALA A 17 -2.93 -0.85 7.45
N ILE A 18 -2.25 -0.86 6.31
CA ILE A 18 -2.23 -2.01 5.37
C ILE A 18 -1.68 -3.25 6.05
N ASP A 19 -0.52 -3.17 6.71
CA ASP A 19 0.11 -4.32 7.36
C ASP A 19 -0.72 -4.87 8.53
N ALA A 20 -1.47 -4.00 9.20
CA ALA A 20 -2.41 -4.36 10.25
C ALA A 20 -3.79 -4.83 9.72
N LEU A 21 -4.09 -4.64 8.45
CA LEU A 21 -5.43 -4.79 7.83
C LEU A 21 -6.48 -3.87 8.51
N HIS A 22 -6.07 -2.69 8.96
CA HIS A 22 -6.95 -1.69 9.55
C HIS A 22 -7.57 -0.82 8.45
N TRP A 23 -8.63 -1.33 7.83
CA TRP A 23 -9.22 -0.75 6.63
C TRP A 23 -9.79 0.67 6.80
N PRO A 24 -10.40 1.05 7.93
CA PRO A 24 -10.76 2.45 8.16
C PRO A 24 -9.54 3.38 8.09
N GLY A 25 -8.42 3.03 8.74
CA GLY A 25 -7.18 3.81 8.69
C GLY A 25 -6.57 3.86 7.29
N VAL A 26 -6.67 2.78 6.52
CA VAL A 26 -6.27 2.79 5.10
C VAL A 26 -7.12 3.81 4.31
N ARG A 27 -8.46 3.75 4.46
CA ARG A 27 -9.37 4.66 3.76
C ARG A 27 -9.14 6.12 4.13
N ASP A 28 -8.86 6.39 5.40
CA ASP A 28 -8.59 7.74 5.90
C ASP A 28 -7.33 8.39 5.32
N CYS A 29 -6.39 7.59 4.83
CA CYS A 29 -5.20 8.10 4.12
C CYS A 29 -5.46 8.44 2.65
N LEU A 30 -6.58 8.01 2.06
CA LEU A 30 -6.87 8.12 0.65
C LEU A 30 -7.84 9.27 0.35
N ALA A 31 -7.64 9.93 -0.78
CA ALA A 31 -8.64 10.82 -1.37
C ALA A 31 -9.86 10.04 -1.85
N ASP A 32 -10.96 10.75 -2.18
CA ASP A 32 -12.16 10.11 -2.72
C ASP A 32 -11.91 9.49 -4.10
N ARG A 33 -11.07 10.13 -4.91
CA ARG A 33 -10.58 9.62 -6.19
C ARG A 33 -9.08 9.36 -6.08
N VAL A 34 -8.65 8.17 -6.49
CA VAL A 34 -7.25 7.75 -6.41
C VAL A 34 -6.81 7.13 -7.73
N GLU A 35 -5.63 7.55 -8.20
CA GLU A 35 -4.91 6.88 -9.26
C GLU A 35 -3.84 5.97 -8.66
N THR A 36 -3.78 4.70 -9.09
CA THR A 36 -2.73 3.77 -8.68
C THR A 36 -2.03 3.16 -9.88
N ASP A 37 -0.71 3.18 -9.84
CA ASP A 37 0.16 2.61 -10.86
C ASP A 37 1.05 1.50 -10.27
N TYR A 38 0.60 0.26 -10.43
CA TYR A 38 1.34 -0.96 -10.12
C TYR A 38 1.70 -1.74 -11.39
N THR A 39 1.74 -1.07 -12.54
CA THR A 39 1.96 -1.73 -13.84
C THR A 39 3.32 -2.41 -13.94
N GLU A 40 4.35 -1.88 -13.28
CA GLU A 40 5.66 -2.53 -13.24
C GLU A 40 5.68 -3.83 -12.43
N LEU A 41 4.74 -4.01 -11.49
CA LEU A 41 4.64 -5.20 -10.65
C LEU A 41 3.68 -6.25 -11.22
N PHE A 42 2.49 -5.83 -11.63
CA PHE A 42 1.40 -6.71 -12.05
C PHE A 42 1.08 -6.63 -13.55
N GLY A 43 1.73 -5.72 -14.28
CA GLY A 43 1.33 -5.43 -15.67
C GLY A 43 0.01 -4.65 -15.71
N GLY A 44 -0.67 -4.72 -16.86
CA GLY A 44 -1.97 -4.07 -17.04
C GLY A 44 -1.86 -2.56 -17.25
N GLU A 45 -2.86 -1.84 -16.75
CA GLU A 45 -3.00 -0.39 -16.92
C GLU A 45 -3.05 0.33 -15.57
N VAL A 46 -2.79 1.62 -15.60
CA VAL A 46 -2.98 2.51 -14.45
C VAL A 46 -4.45 2.51 -14.05
N HIS A 47 -4.73 2.20 -12.80
CA HIS A 47 -6.10 2.19 -12.28
C HIS A 47 -6.51 3.58 -11.78
N ARG A 48 -7.73 3.99 -12.17
CA ARG A 48 -8.37 5.24 -11.72
C ARG A 48 -9.74 4.92 -11.16
N GLY A 49 -9.92 5.10 -9.86
CA GLY A 49 -11.15 4.74 -9.19
C GLY A 49 -11.39 5.52 -7.91
N SER A 50 -12.35 5.07 -7.12
CA SER A 50 -12.57 5.61 -5.78
C SER A 50 -11.58 5.01 -4.77
N GLY A 51 -11.37 5.72 -3.64
CA GLY A 51 -10.63 5.16 -2.52
C GLY A 51 -11.25 3.87 -1.99
N ASP A 52 -12.58 3.75 -2.04
CA ASP A 52 -13.30 2.54 -1.60
C ASP A 52 -13.03 1.35 -2.55
N GLU A 53 -13.00 1.58 -3.87
CA GLU A 53 -12.62 0.55 -4.85
C GLU A 53 -11.19 0.06 -4.63
N LEU A 54 -10.26 0.96 -4.32
CA LEU A 54 -8.88 0.59 -4.02
C LEU A 54 -8.79 -0.23 -2.74
N VAL A 55 -9.48 0.18 -1.67
CA VAL A 55 -9.57 -0.60 -0.42
C VAL A 55 -10.12 -2.00 -0.68
N ALA A 56 -11.20 -2.10 -1.47
CA ALA A 56 -11.79 -3.39 -1.83
C ALA A 56 -10.81 -4.30 -2.61
N ALA A 57 -10.01 -3.73 -3.52
CA ALA A 57 -8.98 -4.47 -4.24
C ALA A 57 -7.89 -5.01 -3.29
N TRP A 58 -7.44 -4.22 -2.33
CA TRP A 58 -6.47 -4.68 -1.33
C TRP A 58 -7.08 -5.70 -0.36
N GLN A 59 -8.35 -5.57 0.00
CA GLN A 59 -9.07 -6.56 0.80
C GLN A 59 -9.21 -7.91 0.10
N ALA A 60 -9.23 -7.93 -1.21
CA ALA A 60 -9.29 -9.16 -2.00
C ALA A 60 -7.94 -9.91 -2.08
N LEU A 61 -6.84 -9.30 -1.64
CA LEU A 61 -5.49 -9.87 -1.74
C LEU A 61 -4.79 -9.99 -0.37
N LEU A 62 -4.66 -8.87 0.35
CA LEU A 62 -3.74 -8.76 1.49
C LEU A 62 -4.09 -9.66 2.68
N PRO A 63 -5.38 -9.90 3.01
CA PRO A 63 -5.72 -10.84 4.07
C PRO A 63 -5.36 -12.30 3.76
N GLY A 64 -5.01 -12.61 2.53
CA GLY A 64 -4.54 -13.93 2.12
C GLY A 64 -3.11 -14.25 2.57
N PHE A 65 -2.28 -13.24 2.81
CA PHE A 65 -0.96 -13.45 3.42
C PHE A 65 -1.06 -13.63 4.93
N ASP A 66 -0.18 -14.44 5.51
CA ASP A 66 -0.05 -14.54 6.98
C ASP A 66 0.50 -13.26 7.59
N ALA A 67 1.37 -12.58 6.86
CA ALA A 67 1.93 -11.29 7.25
C ALA A 67 2.38 -10.51 6.00
N THR A 68 2.26 -9.18 6.09
CA THR A 68 2.92 -8.24 5.20
C THR A 68 3.70 -7.23 6.04
N GLN A 69 4.79 -6.73 5.50
CA GLN A 69 5.56 -5.67 6.14
C GLN A 69 6.14 -4.74 5.08
N HIS A 70 5.77 -3.48 5.16
CA HIS A 70 6.31 -2.43 4.31
C HIS A 70 7.31 -1.59 5.11
N ILE A 71 8.55 -1.52 4.61
CA ILE A 71 9.62 -0.73 5.20
C ILE A 71 10.00 0.35 4.19
N THR A 72 9.95 1.61 4.60
CA THR A 72 10.39 2.74 3.76
C THR A 72 11.67 3.36 4.28
N GLY A 73 12.40 3.96 3.36
CA GLY A 73 13.47 4.90 3.69
C GLY A 73 12.91 6.26 4.10
N PRO A 74 13.79 7.28 4.26
CA PRO A 74 13.35 8.66 4.45
C PRO A 74 12.41 9.11 3.33
N VAL A 75 11.34 9.80 3.71
CA VAL A 75 10.37 10.35 2.77
C VAL A 75 10.82 11.75 2.36
N LEU A 76 10.99 11.96 1.06
CA LEU A 76 11.23 13.27 0.48
C LEU A 76 9.91 13.87 0.04
N ALA A 77 9.68 15.13 0.36
CA ALA A 77 8.50 15.89 -0.05
C ALA A 77 8.91 17.08 -0.91
N LYS A 78 8.21 17.27 -2.02
CA LYS A 78 8.41 18.38 -2.93
C LYS A 78 7.07 19.07 -3.23
N PRO A 79 6.95 20.39 -3.04
CA PRO A 79 5.75 21.12 -3.46
C PRO A 79 5.50 21.01 -4.96
N ASP A 80 4.22 20.87 -5.34
CA ASP A 80 3.72 20.87 -6.71
C ASP A 80 2.37 21.61 -6.75
N SER A 81 2.41 22.92 -6.98
CA SER A 81 1.28 23.82 -6.80
C SER A 81 0.70 23.74 -5.39
N ASP A 82 -0.58 23.40 -5.24
CA ASP A 82 -1.27 23.23 -3.96
C ASP A 82 -1.10 21.81 -3.37
N ASP A 83 -0.48 20.91 -4.14
CA ASP A 83 -0.23 19.52 -3.79
C ASP A 83 1.21 19.31 -3.30
N LEU A 84 1.50 18.10 -2.84
CA LEU A 84 2.84 17.62 -2.54
C LEU A 84 3.14 16.32 -3.28
N LEU A 85 4.33 16.23 -3.84
CA LEU A 85 4.87 14.97 -4.34
C LEU A 85 5.77 14.36 -3.28
N LEU A 86 5.46 13.14 -2.88
CA LEU A 86 6.29 12.34 -1.99
C LEU A 86 7.08 11.31 -2.78
N SER A 87 8.27 11.02 -2.32
CA SER A 87 9.05 9.90 -2.83
C SER A 87 9.87 9.22 -1.73
N THR A 88 9.94 7.89 -1.77
CA THR A 88 10.71 7.10 -0.82
C THR A 88 11.06 5.73 -1.39
N HIS A 89 12.18 5.15 -0.98
CA HIS A 89 12.42 3.74 -1.22
C HIS A 89 11.46 2.88 -0.41
N VAL A 90 11.14 1.69 -0.94
CA VAL A 90 10.29 0.72 -0.25
C VAL A 90 10.83 -0.69 -0.40
N ARG A 91 10.71 -1.46 0.67
CA ARG A 91 10.84 -2.91 0.71
C ARG A 91 9.53 -3.47 1.28
N ALA A 92 8.83 -4.25 0.48
CA ALA A 92 7.58 -4.89 0.86
C ALA A 92 7.79 -6.40 0.94
N PHE A 93 7.56 -6.97 2.11
CA PHE A 93 7.69 -8.40 2.36
C PHE A 93 6.32 -9.03 2.59
N HIS A 94 6.12 -10.20 2.00
CA HIS A 94 4.87 -10.95 2.09
C HIS A 94 5.20 -12.39 2.45
N ARG A 95 4.45 -12.95 3.42
CA ARG A 95 4.62 -14.33 3.86
C ARG A 95 3.31 -15.10 3.76
N LEU A 96 3.39 -16.31 3.25
CA LEU A 96 2.31 -17.28 3.22
C LEU A 96 2.90 -18.66 3.53
N ALA A 97 2.70 -19.13 4.76
CA ALA A 97 3.25 -20.39 5.24
C ALA A 97 2.70 -21.58 4.44
N GLY A 98 3.56 -22.54 4.14
CA GLY A 98 3.21 -23.74 3.39
C GLY A 98 2.92 -23.51 1.91
N ALA A 99 3.18 -22.31 1.37
CA ALA A 99 2.92 -22.05 -0.04
C ALA A 99 3.86 -22.83 -0.95
N GLU A 100 3.28 -23.48 -1.97
CA GLU A 100 4.06 -24.13 -3.02
C GLU A 100 4.92 -23.11 -3.77
N GLY A 101 6.18 -23.44 -4.00
CA GLY A 101 7.15 -22.55 -4.66
C GLY A 101 7.88 -21.61 -3.70
N GLY A 102 7.56 -21.62 -2.40
CA GLY A 102 8.22 -20.82 -1.36
C GLY A 102 7.26 -19.91 -0.61
N GLU A 103 7.58 -19.64 0.64
CA GLU A 103 6.71 -18.93 1.58
C GLU A 103 6.86 -17.41 1.56
N LEU A 104 7.88 -16.89 0.88
CA LEU A 104 8.23 -15.48 0.91
C LEU A 104 8.22 -14.87 -0.49
N TRP A 105 7.74 -13.64 -0.57
CA TRP A 105 7.83 -12.77 -1.75
C TRP A 105 8.20 -11.37 -1.32
N GLY A 106 9.26 -10.83 -1.87
CA GLY A 106 9.77 -9.49 -1.64
C GLY A 106 9.66 -8.61 -2.87
N VAL A 107 9.18 -7.38 -2.69
CA VAL A 107 9.14 -6.34 -3.73
C VAL A 107 9.97 -5.16 -3.26
N HIS A 108 10.88 -4.72 -4.10
CA HIS A 108 11.83 -3.66 -3.77
C HIS A 108 11.77 -2.59 -4.85
N GLY A 109 11.61 -1.35 -4.43
CA GLY A 109 11.44 -0.26 -5.38
C GLY A 109 11.32 1.10 -4.72
N HIS A 110 10.55 1.92 -5.37
CA HIS A 110 10.38 3.32 -5.04
C HIS A 110 8.89 3.67 -5.09
N TYR A 111 8.33 4.16 -3.99
CA TYR A 111 7.01 4.76 -3.99
C TYR A 111 7.09 6.22 -4.40
N GLN A 112 6.16 6.61 -5.25
CA GLN A 112 5.83 7.99 -5.56
C GLN A 112 4.37 8.22 -5.20
N ALA A 113 4.06 9.26 -4.45
CA ALA A 113 2.70 9.59 -4.08
C ALA A 113 2.43 11.08 -4.28
N ARG A 114 1.23 11.41 -4.74
CA ARG A 114 0.70 12.78 -4.72
C ARG A 114 -0.24 12.92 -3.54
N LEU A 115 -0.04 13.96 -2.76
CA LEU A 115 -0.93 14.34 -1.67
C LEU A 115 -1.68 15.59 -2.05
N THR A 116 -2.99 15.57 -1.88
CA THR A 116 -3.91 16.70 -2.06
C THR A 116 -4.55 17.04 -0.71
N ARG A 117 -4.80 18.32 -0.44
CA ARG A 117 -5.53 18.73 0.76
C ARG A 117 -7.04 18.60 0.56
N ILE A 118 -7.69 17.89 1.47
CA ILE A 118 -9.15 17.72 1.52
C ILE A 118 -9.58 18.03 2.95
N ASP A 119 -10.41 19.04 3.12
CA ASP A 119 -10.90 19.53 4.41
C ASP A 119 -9.78 19.84 5.43
N GLY A 120 -8.63 20.30 4.92
CA GLY A 120 -7.45 20.64 5.71
C GLY A 120 -6.45 19.50 5.91
N ASP A 121 -6.83 18.26 5.67
CA ASP A 121 -5.99 17.08 5.81
C ASP A 121 -5.31 16.68 4.50
N TRP A 122 -4.09 16.17 4.60
CA TRP A 122 -3.41 15.57 3.47
C TRP A 122 -3.93 14.15 3.19
N ARG A 123 -4.32 13.89 1.93
CA ARG A 123 -4.79 12.59 1.43
C ARG A 123 -4.01 12.19 0.18
N ILE A 124 -3.80 10.89 0.01
CA ILE A 124 -3.15 10.35 -1.19
C ILE A 124 -4.15 10.34 -2.34
N SER A 125 -3.87 11.07 -3.40
CA SER A 125 -4.63 11.08 -4.65
C SER A 125 -3.97 10.29 -5.77
N GLU A 126 -2.63 10.07 -5.70
CA GLU A 126 -1.91 9.20 -6.61
C GLU A 126 -0.88 8.36 -5.83
N LEU A 127 -0.74 7.09 -6.20
CA LEU A 127 0.27 6.20 -5.64
C LEU A 127 0.84 5.32 -6.74
N ALA A 128 2.15 5.37 -6.95
CA ALA A 128 2.85 4.57 -7.94
C ALA A 128 4.01 3.79 -7.29
N LEU A 129 4.14 2.53 -7.67
CA LEU A 129 5.31 1.72 -7.37
C LEU A 129 6.20 1.62 -8.62
N ARG A 130 7.43 2.11 -8.51
CA ARG A 130 8.51 1.88 -9.49
C ARG A 130 9.38 0.76 -8.97
N MET A 131 9.30 -0.40 -9.60
CA MET A 131 9.94 -1.61 -9.12
C MET A 131 11.41 -1.67 -9.58
N PHE A 132 12.34 -1.89 -8.63
CA PHE A 132 13.72 -2.19 -8.96
C PHE A 132 13.90 -3.68 -9.26
N TYR A 133 13.40 -4.53 -8.38
CA TYR A 133 13.37 -5.98 -8.54
C TYR A 133 12.39 -6.60 -7.55
N GLN A 134 12.09 -7.87 -7.77
CA GLN A 134 11.37 -8.72 -6.83
C GLN A 134 12.14 -10.03 -6.61
N GLU A 135 11.88 -10.68 -5.48
CA GLU A 135 12.56 -11.91 -5.09
C GLU A 135 11.59 -12.90 -4.43
N GLY A 136 12.02 -14.16 -4.35
CA GLY A 136 11.24 -15.22 -3.74
C GLY A 136 10.15 -15.76 -4.67
N ASN A 137 9.01 -16.16 -4.09
CA ASN A 137 7.91 -16.77 -4.84
C ASN A 137 7.02 -15.71 -5.49
N THR A 138 7.24 -15.41 -6.75
CA THR A 138 6.43 -14.44 -7.52
C THR A 138 5.01 -14.91 -7.81
N GLY A 139 4.70 -16.18 -7.58
CA GLY A 139 3.33 -16.74 -7.64
C GLY A 139 2.54 -16.55 -6.34
N LEU A 140 3.18 -16.05 -5.29
CA LEU A 140 2.54 -15.90 -3.97
C LEU A 140 1.29 -15.00 -3.98
N PRO A 141 1.22 -13.90 -4.75
CA PRO A 141 0.00 -13.09 -4.85
C PRO A 141 -1.23 -13.85 -5.33
N GLU A 142 -1.07 -14.77 -6.30
CA GLU A 142 -2.19 -15.59 -6.77
C GLU A 142 -2.72 -16.53 -5.67
N LEU A 143 -1.81 -17.18 -4.95
CA LEU A 143 -2.15 -18.05 -3.81
C LEU A 143 -2.82 -17.26 -2.69
N ALA A 144 -2.30 -16.08 -2.38
CA ALA A 144 -2.87 -15.19 -1.38
C ALA A 144 -4.28 -14.70 -1.77
N GLY A 145 -4.51 -14.34 -3.01
CA GLY A 145 -5.83 -13.95 -3.50
C GLY A 145 -6.87 -15.08 -3.34
N LYS A 146 -6.50 -16.31 -3.66
CA LYS A 146 -7.36 -17.49 -3.44
C LYS A 146 -7.66 -17.69 -1.95
N ARG A 147 -6.66 -17.54 -1.08
CA ARG A 147 -6.83 -17.67 0.37
C ARG A 147 -7.65 -16.53 0.96
N ALA A 148 -7.47 -15.29 0.50
CA ALA A 148 -8.26 -14.15 0.94
C ALA A 148 -9.77 -14.37 0.73
N ALA A 149 -10.15 -15.03 -0.38
CA ALA A 149 -11.54 -15.35 -0.68
C ALA A 149 -12.13 -16.45 0.19
N SER A 150 -11.33 -17.38 0.75
CA SER A 150 -11.80 -18.57 1.46
C SER A 150 -11.51 -18.54 2.96
N SER A 151 -10.34 -18.04 3.37
CA SER A 151 -9.87 -18.07 4.76
C SER A 151 -8.94 -16.89 5.05
N PRO A 152 -9.45 -15.64 5.00
CA PRO A 152 -8.65 -14.45 5.23
C PRO A 152 -8.15 -14.39 6.67
N ARG A 153 -6.94 -13.86 6.86
CA ARG A 153 -6.45 -13.56 8.22
C ARG A 153 -7.24 -12.39 8.84
N ALA A 154 -7.34 -12.42 10.16
CA ALA A 154 -7.96 -11.34 10.92
C ALA A 154 -7.03 -10.10 10.97
N PRO A 155 -7.61 -8.88 11.09
CA PRO A 155 -6.87 -7.69 11.42
C PRO A 155 -6.03 -7.85 12.69
N ARG A 156 -4.87 -7.18 12.72
CA ARG A 156 -4.07 -7.06 13.95
C ARG A 156 -4.58 -5.88 14.77
N PRO A 157 -4.38 -5.89 16.10
CA PRO A 157 -4.61 -4.70 16.93
C PRO A 157 -3.76 -3.53 16.39
N GLU A 158 -4.32 -2.33 16.41
CA GLU A 158 -3.55 -1.12 16.12
C GLU A 158 -2.38 -1.02 17.10
N ILE A 159 -1.20 -0.74 16.54
CA ILE A 159 -0.06 -0.33 17.33
C ILE A 159 -0.24 1.17 17.57
N ALA A 160 -0.53 1.52 18.81
CA ALA A 160 -0.66 2.91 19.23
C ALA A 160 0.67 3.67 19.10
#